data_fa699d5c1b8d9ffee84077b4b82c53db
#
_entry.id   fa699d5c1b8d9ffee84077b4b82c53db
#
_cell.length_a   1.000
_cell.length_b   1.000
_cell.length_c   1.000
_cell.angle_alpha   90.00
_cell.angle_beta   90.00
_cell.angle_gamma   90.00
#
_symmetry.space_group_name_H-M   'P 1'
#
loop_
_entity.id
_entity.type
_entity.pdbx_description
1 polymer ?
#
loop_
_entity_poly.entity_id
_entity_poly.type
_entity_poly.pdbx_seq_one_letter_code
_entity_poly.pdbx_strand_id
1 'polypeptide(L)'
;MESASIEKINCLIIGSGPAGYTAAIYAARADMKPVMYQGLQPGGQLTITTEVENYPGYPNGTQGPEMMEDFKKQAERFGTDIRWGMVTSVDFSVQPYKVTVDEKHTVEANAIIISTGASAKWLGLPSEQKFNGFGVSACAVCDGFFFKGQDVAIVGAGDTAAEEASYLAKLCRKVYMLVRKGEMRASKAMQKRVENTANIEILYNHSTLEILGEQTVNGVKVLDSTTNQEKVLDVTGFFVAIGHEPNSQVFKPFLEMDENGYINTVPGSTRTNVEGVFACGDVQDHIYRQAVTAAGSGCMAALDAERYLAAKGIH
;
A
#
# COMPACT_ATOMS: atom_id res chain seq x y z
N MET A 1 0.04 -25.99 35.99
CA MET A 1 0.07 -24.92 34.96
C MET A 1 -1.34 -24.86 34.42
N GLU A 2 -2.10 -23.83 34.80
CA GLU A 2 -3.39 -23.55 34.17
C GLU A 2 -3.14 -23.32 32.69
N SER A 3 -3.78 -24.07 31.82
CA SER A 3 -3.82 -23.77 30.40
C SER A 3 -4.53 -22.44 30.26
N ALA A 4 -3.79 -21.36 29.94
CA ALA A 4 -4.40 -20.09 29.64
C ALA A 4 -5.45 -20.34 28.55
N SER A 5 -6.71 -19.99 28.83
CA SER A 5 -7.80 -20.14 27.86
C SER A 5 -7.48 -19.27 26.66
N ILE A 6 -7.56 -19.84 25.44
CA ILE A 6 -7.36 -19.10 24.20
C ILE A 6 -8.45 -18.02 24.12
N GLU A 7 -8.02 -16.78 23.86
CA GLU A 7 -8.94 -15.66 23.71
C GLU A 7 -9.81 -15.82 22.46
N LYS A 8 -11.12 -15.57 22.61
CA LYS A 8 -12.10 -15.66 21.51
C LYS A 8 -12.52 -14.26 21.07
N ILE A 9 -12.41 -13.99 19.78
CA ILE A 9 -12.69 -12.70 19.16
C ILE A 9 -13.79 -12.89 18.10
N ASN A 10 -14.81 -12.04 18.10
CA ASN A 10 -15.86 -12.12 17.06
C ASN A 10 -15.34 -11.62 15.72
N CYS A 11 -14.73 -10.44 15.69
CA CYS A 11 -14.18 -9.84 14.49
C CYS A 11 -12.73 -9.40 14.73
N LEU A 12 -11.78 -10.05 14.06
CA LEU A 12 -10.37 -9.72 14.11
C LEU A 12 -9.97 -8.93 12.87
N ILE A 13 -9.31 -7.79 13.07
CA ILE A 13 -8.77 -6.95 11.99
C ILE A 13 -7.25 -7.02 12.04
N ILE A 14 -6.63 -7.34 10.90
CA ILE A 14 -5.18 -7.48 10.76
C ILE A 14 -4.64 -6.35 9.89
N GLY A 15 -3.95 -5.39 10.48
CA GLY A 15 -3.41 -4.19 9.83
C GLY A 15 -4.20 -2.92 10.13
N SER A 16 -3.52 -1.78 10.20
CA SER A 16 -4.02 -0.50 10.70
C SER A 16 -3.89 0.67 9.72
N GLY A 17 -3.79 0.40 8.42
CA GLY A 17 -3.88 1.44 7.40
C GLY A 17 -5.32 1.98 7.25
N PRO A 18 -5.58 2.86 6.26
CA PRO A 18 -6.90 3.43 6.03
C PRO A 18 -8.02 2.38 5.91
N ALA A 19 -7.74 1.23 5.29
CA ALA A 19 -8.69 0.12 5.19
C ALA A 19 -9.01 -0.47 6.56
N GLY A 20 -7.99 -0.75 7.37
CA GLY A 20 -8.14 -1.36 8.69
C GLY A 20 -8.90 -0.48 9.66
N TYR A 21 -8.50 0.79 9.81
CA TYR A 21 -9.23 1.71 10.69
C TYR A 21 -10.66 1.95 10.23
N THR A 22 -10.90 2.04 8.91
CA THR A 22 -12.27 2.16 8.41
C THR A 22 -13.09 0.91 8.71
N ALA A 23 -12.53 -0.28 8.49
CA ALA A 23 -13.19 -1.52 8.88
C ALA A 23 -13.51 -1.56 10.38
N ALA A 24 -12.56 -1.12 11.23
CA ALA A 24 -12.73 -1.05 12.67
C ALA A 24 -13.87 -0.12 13.10
N ILE A 25 -13.96 1.06 12.49
CA ILE A 25 -15.05 2.02 12.73
C ILE A 25 -16.40 1.39 12.43
N TYR A 26 -16.56 0.77 11.26
CA TYR A 26 -17.83 0.15 10.86
C TYR A 26 -18.16 -1.09 11.69
N ALA A 27 -17.19 -1.95 11.97
CA ALA A 27 -17.34 -3.13 12.81
C ALA A 27 -17.75 -2.79 14.25
N ALA A 28 -17.08 -1.78 14.85
CA ALA A 28 -17.43 -1.32 16.20
C ALA A 28 -18.83 -0.70 16.27
N ARG A 29 -19.22 0.07 15.25
CA ARG A 29 -20.57 0.66 15.17
C ARG A 29 -21.67 -0.39 14.97
N ALA A 30 -21.33 -1.57 14.44
CA ALA A 30 -22.22 -2.73 14.30
C ALA A 30 -22.16 -3.66 15.54
N ASP A 31 -21.54 -3.23 16.65
CA ASP A 31 -21.35 -3.98 17.91
C ASP A 31 -20.64 -5.34 17.76
N MET A 32 -19.83 -5.48 16.70
CA MET A 32 -19.04 -6.71 16.49
C MET A 32 -17.85 -6.84 17.45
N LYS A 33 -17.61 -5.86 18.33
CA LYS A 33 -16.51 -5.81 19.29
C LYS A 33 -15.16 -6.15 18.65
N PRO A 34 -14.73 -5.37 17.63
CA PRO A 34 -13.55 -5.71 16.86
C PRO A 34 -12.28 -5.55 17.69
N VAL A 35 -11.37 -6.52 17.52
CA VAL A 35 -9.98 -6.42 17.97
C VAL A 35 -9.11 -6.19 16.74
N MET A 36 -8.19 -5.23 16.81
CA MET A 36 -7.25 -4.92 15.75
C MET A 36 -5.80 -5.14 16.19
N TYR A 37 -5.02 -5.89 15.41
CA TYR A 37 -3.57 -5.91 15.53
C TYR A 37 -2.94 -5.01 14.47
N GLN A 38 -2.19 -3.99 14.91
CA GLN A 38 -1.71 -2.89 14.07
C GLN A 38 -0.54 -3.27 13.14
N GLY A 39 0.20 -4.32 13.49
CA GLY A 39 1.45 -4.67 12.79
C GLY A 39 2.63 -3.80 13.26
N LEU A 40 3.74 -3.87 12.48
CA LEU A 40 4.99 -3.17 12.83
C LEU A 40 4.96 -1.67 12.52
N GLN A 41 4.08 -1.24 11.62
CA GLN A 41 3.93 0.15 11.20
C GLN A 41 2.47 0.60 11.39
N PRO A 42 2.09 1.02 12.62
CA PRO A 42 0.75 1.52 12.90
C PRO A 42 0.37 2.71 12.03
N GLY A 43 -0.80 2.65 11.38
CA GLY A 43 -1.24 3.63 10.39
C GLY A 43 -0.80 3.34 8.96
N GLY A 44 0.11 2.36 8.76
CA GLY A 44 0.54 1.90 7.44
C GLY A 44 1.32 2.95 6.65
N GLN A 45 1.24 2.88 5.32
CA GLN A 45 2.07 3.68 4.40
C GLN A 45 1.90 5.20 4.56
N LEU A 46 0.74 5.67 4.99
CA LEU A 46 0.51 7.11 5.20
C LEU A 46 1.34 7.71 6.34
N THR A 47 1.84 6.90 7.27
CA THR A 47 2.68 7.40 8.37
C THR A 47 4.11 7.76 7.95
N ILE A 48 4.53 7.35 6.76
CA ILE A 48 5.82 7.71 6.15
C ILE A 48 5.66 8.68 4.98
N THR A 49 4.44 9.15 4.72
CA THR A 49 4.13 10.20 3.75
C THR A 49 4.06 11.55 4.46
N THR A 50 4.38 12.64 3.76
CA THR A 50 4.30 13.99 4.30
C THR A 50 2.87 14.52 4.17
N GLU A 51 2.56 15.19 3.09
CA GLU A 51 1.29 15.86 2.88
C GLU A 51 0.31 14.99 2.07
N VAL A 52 -0.95 14.95 2.52
CA VAL A 52 -2.05 14.24 1.86
C VAL A 52 -3.11 15.26 1.47
N GLU A 53 -3.23 15.53 0.17
CA GLU A 53 -4.18 16.51 -0.38
C GLU A 53 -5.38 15.86 -1.10
N ASN A 54 -5.29 14.57 -1.36
CA ASN A 54 -6.26 13.85 -2.20
C ASN A 54 -7.25 12.97 -1.42
N TYR A 55 -7.35 13.14 -0.09
CA TYR A 55 -8.35 12.46 0.72
C TYR A 55 -9.51 13.40 1.04
N PRO A 56 -10.76 13.11 0.61
CA PRO A 56 -11.91 13.96 0.88
C PRO A 56 -12.17 14.14 2.38
N GLY A 57 -12.41 15.37 2.80
CA GLY A 57 -12.63 15.76 4.19
C GLY A 57 -11.52 16.63 4.76
N TYR A 58 -10.39 16.74 4.07
CA TYR A 58 -9.26 17.60 4.44
C TYR A 58 -9.05 18.70 3.37
N PRO A 59 -9.84 19.77 3.39
CA PRO A 59 -9.84 20.78 2.32
C PRO A 59 -8.54 21.58 2.20
N ASN A 60 -7.72 21.58 3.24
CA ASN A 60 -6.43 22.27 3.28
C ASN A 60 -5.24 21.29 3.26
N GLY A 61 -5.48 20.02 2.88
CA GLY A 61 -4.50 18.95 3.08
C GLY A 61 -4.33 18.58 4.56
N THR A 62 -3.56 17.56 4.84
CA THR A 62 -3.16 17.13 6.18
C THR A 62 -1.87 16.32 6.10
N GLN A 63 -1.17 16.20 7.23
CA GLN A 63 -0.03 15.28 7.30
C GLN A 63 -0.51 13.84 7.41
N GLY A 64 0.15 12.91 6.69
CA GLY A 64 -0.22 11.50 6.72
C GLY A 64 -0.30 10.90 8.13
N PRO A 65 0.69 11.13 9.01
CA PRO A 65 0.63 10.69 10.41
C PRO A 65 -0.55 11.26 11.19
N GLU A 66 -0.88 12.54 11.01
CA GLU A 66 -2.02 13.18 11.67
C GLU A 66 -3.35 12.56 11.24
N MET A 67 -3.52 12.35 9.94
CA MET A 67 -4.69 11.69 9.38
C MET A 67 -4.88 10.28 9.96
N MET A 68 -3.80 9.52 10.10
CA MET A 68 -3.88 8.17 10.67
C MET A 68 -4.18 8.17 12.16
N GLU A 69 -3.71 9.18 12.89
CA GLU A 69 -4.07 9.36 14.29
C GLU A 69 -5.56 9.74 14.46
N ASP A 70 -6.11 10.54 13.54
CA ASP A 70 -7.55 10.85 13.53
C ASP A 70 -8.40 9.61 13.26
N PHE A 71 -8.00 8.75 12.31
CA PHE A 71 -8.68 7.49 12.02
C PHE A 71 -8.64 6.55 13.22
N LYS A 72 -7.47 6.44 13.87
CA LYS A 72 -7.29 5.65 15.08
C LYS A 72 -8.20 6.12 16.19
N LYS A 73 -8.19 7.42 16.54
CA LYS A 73 -9.06 8.02 17.55
C LYS A 73 -10.54 7.78 17.25
N GLN A 74 -10.91 7.84 15.96
CA GLN A 74 -12.29 7.56 15.57
C GLN A 74 -12.67 6.10 15.82
N ALA A 75 -11.79 5.14 15.51
CA ALA A 75 -12.01 3.72 15.78
C ALA A 75 -12.08 3.44 17.30
N GLU A 76 -11.16 3.99 18.07
CA GLU A 76 -11.14 3.89 19.54
C GLU A 76 -12.41 4.46 20.17
N ARG A 77 -12.91 5.61 19.68
CA ARG A 77 -14.15 6.24 20.17
C ARG A 77 -15.37 5.33 20.06
N PHE A 78 -15.39 4.43 19.07
CA PHE A 78 -16.48 3.46 18.90
C PHE A 78 -16.23 2.13 19.61
N GLY A 79 -15.10 1.99 20.32
CA GLY A 79 -14.81 0.83 21.15
C GLY A 79 -14.02 -0.28 20.46
N THR A 80 -13.29 0.02 19.38
CA THR A 80 -12.32 -0.92 18.81
C THR A 80 -11.18 -1.14 19.80
N ASP A 81 -10.88 -2.40 20.13
CA ASP A 81 -9.69 -2.78 20.90
C ASP A 81 -8.48 -2.83 19.97
N ILE A 82 -7.66 -1.78 20.00
CA ILE A 82 -6.50 -1.60 19.13
C ILE A 82 -5.24 -2.04 19.89
N ARG A 83 -4.56 -3.06 19.36
CA ARG A 83 -3.43 -3.71 20.02
C ARG A 83 -2.16 -3.62 19.18
N TRP A 84 -1.04 -3.53 19.85
CA TRP A 84 0.27 -3.79 19.25
C TRP A 84 0.43 -5.27 18.99
N GLY A 85 1.20 -5.60 17.95
CA GLY A 85 1.56 -6.97 17.61
C GLY A 85 1.48 -7.23 16.11
N MET A 86 2.31 -8.14 15.65
CA MET A 86 2.35 -8.60 14.26
C MET A 86 1.78 -10.01 14.18
N VAL A 87 0.81 -10.22 13.29
CA VAL A 87 0.33 -11.57 12.97
C VAL A 87 1.44 -12.30 12.22
N THR A 88 1.90 -13.41 12.80
CA THR A 88 3.04 -14.18 12.29
C THR A 88 2.64 -15.52 11.66
N SER A 89 1.46 -16.05 12.03
CA SER A 89 0.88 -17.22 11.36
C SER A 89 -0.63 -17.27 11.54
N VAL A 90 -1.29 -17.99 10.64
CA VAL A 90 -2.73 -18.24 10.68
C VAL A 90 -3.02 -19.72 10.41
N ASP A 91 -4.15 -20.19 10.94
CA ASP A 91 -4.73 -21.49 10.57
C ASP A 91 -6.22 -21.29 10.27
N PHE A 92 -6.55 -21.36 8.99
CA PHE A 92 -7.92 -21.22 8.48
C PHE A 92 -8.56 -22.58 8.13
N SER A 93 -7.99 -23.69 8.57
CA SER A 93 -8.51 -25.02 8.29
C SER A 93 -9.72 -25.38 9.13
N VAL A 94 -9.87 -24.76 10.30
CA VAL A 94 -10.98 -25.00 11.26
C VAL A 94 -11.46 -23.68 11.87
N GLN A 95 -12.77 -23.61 12.15
CA GLN A 95 -13.41 -22.49 12.84
C GLN A 95 -13.64 -22.79 14.33
N PRO A 96 -13.50 -21.81 15.23
CA PRO A 96 -12.95 -20.48 15.00
C PRO A 96 -11.51 -20.52 14.48
N TYR A 97 -11.14 -19.56 13.62
CA TYR A 97 -9.82 -19.48 13.01
C TYR A 97 -8.75 -19.12 14.04
N LYS A 98 -7.59 -19.76 13.96
CA LYS A 98 -6.47 -19.46 14.85
C LYS A 98 -5.52 -18.47 14.21
N VAL A 99 -5.13 -17.47 15.00
CA VAL A 99 -4.19 -16.43 14.59
C VAL A 99 -3.12 -16.29 15.66
N THR A 100 -1.86 -16.43 15.27
CA THR A 100 -0.72 -16.27 16.17
C THR A 100 -0.10 -14.90 15.99
N VAL A 101 0.11 -14.20 17.08
CA VAL A 101 0.69 -12.86 17.15
C VAL A 101 2.05 -12.95 17.83
N ASP A 102 3.05 -12.30 17.24
CA ASP A 102 4.44 -12.20 17.75
C ASP A 102 5.07 -13.56 18.09
N GLU A 103 4.67 -14.62 17.34
CA GLU A 103 5.13 -16.03 17.54
C GLU A 103 4.81 -16.60 18.94
N LYS A 104 3.99 -15.93 19.74
CA LYS A 104 3.80 -16.24 21.17
C LYS A 104 2.36 -16.38 21.60
N HIS A 105 1.49 -15.52 21.07
CA HIS A 105 0.12 -15.41 21.52
C HIS A 105 -0.84 -15.88 20.44
N THR A 106 -1.68 -16.87 20.74
CA THR A 106 -2.69 -17.36 19.81
C THR A 106 -4.08 -16.91 20.25
N VAL A 107 -4.85 -16.36 19.33
CA VAL A 107 -6.27 -16.01 19.49
C VAL A 107 -7.13 -16.82 18.54
N GLU A 108 -8.39 -17.02 18.89
CA GLU A 108 -9.41 -17.61 18.02
C GLU A 108 -10.37 -16.54 17.53
N ALA A 109 -10.63 -16.46 16.23
CA ALA A 109 -11.51 -15.47 15.64
C ALA A 109 -12.61 -16.12 14.80
N ASN A 110 -13.85 -15.59 14.93
CA ASN A 110 -14.99 -16.04 14.14
C ASN A 110 -14.99 -15.45 12.73
N ALA A 111 -14.62 -14.17 12.59
CA ALA A 111 -14.43 -13.48 11.32
C ALA A 111 -13.08 -12.75 11.31
N ILE A 112 -12.44 -12.68 10.13
CA ILE A 112 -11.13 -12.04 9.95
C ILE A 112 -11.21 -11.06 8.78
N ILE A 113 -10.75 -9.83 9.03
CA ILE A 113 -10.56 -8.80 8.00
C ILE A 113 -9.06 -8.55 7.83
N ILE A 114 -8.54 -8.87 6.64
CA ILE A 114 -7.15 -8.68 6.27
C ILE A 114 -7.00 -7.32 5.59
N SER A 115 -6.23 -6.42 6.19
CA SER A 115 -5.99 -5.05 5.74
C SER A 115 -4.51 -4.67 5.86
N THR A 116 -3.63 -5.65 5.59
CA THR A 116 -2.18 -5.53 5.78
C THR A 116 -1.48 -4.66 4.73
N GLY A 117 -2.20 -4.26 3.67
CA GLY A 117 -1.71 -3.38 2.64
C GLY A 117 -0.64 -3.98 1.74
N ALA A 118 0.10 -3.11 1.07
CA ALA A 118 1.24 -3.45 0.21
C ALA A 118 2.40 -2.49 0.47
N SER A 119 3.62 -2.95 0.25
CA SER A 119 4.84 -2.17 0.40
C SER A 119 5.42 -1.83 -0.97
N ALA A 120 5.85 -0.59 -1.18
CA ALA A 120 6.56 -0.22 -2.39
C ALA A 120 7.92 -0.95 -2.45
N LYS A 121 8.30 -1.37 -3.64
CA LYS A 121 9.65 -1.87 -3.90
C LYS A 121 10.60 -0.69 -4.12
N TRP A 122 11.77 -0.79 -3.55
CA TRP A 122 12.81 0.24 -3.61
C TRP A 122 14.04 -0.27 -4.34
N LEU A 123 14.88 0.65 -4.84
CA LEU A 123 16.16 0.28 -5.47
C LEU A 123 17.21 -0.21 -4.45
N GLY A 124 17.00 0.15 -3.18
CA GLY A 124 17.91 -0.18 -2.09
C GLY A 124 19.08 0.80 -1.95
N LEU A 125 18.96 2.00 -2.52
CA LEU A 125 19.99 3.03 -2.43
C LEU A 125 19.86 3.78 -1.09
N PRO A 126 20.95 4.04 -0.36
CA PRO A 126 20.91 4.86 0.87
C PRO A 126 20.33 6.27 0.64
N SER A 127 20.58 6.86 -0.54
CA SER A 127 20.04 8.17 -0.92
C SER A 127 18.53 8.14 -1.14
N GLU A 128 17.97 7.02 -1.53
CA GLU A 128 16.52 6.80 -1.68
C GLU A 128 15.80 6.94 -0.33
N GLN A 129 16.35 6.32 0.72
CA GLN A 129 15.81 6.45 2.08
C GLN A 129 15.96 7.86 2.64
N LYS A 130 17.11 8.52 2.38
CA LYS A 130 17.37 9.89 2.84
C LYS A 130 16.35 10.88 2.35
N PHE A 131 15.91 10.75 1.09
CA PHE A 131 15.02 11.70 0.43
C PHE A 131 13.57 11.22 0.31
N ASN A 132 13.22 10.11 0.96
CA ASN A 132 11.83 9.64 0.97
C ASN A 132 10.91 10.69 1.61
N GLY A 133 9.88 11.15 0.86
CA GLY A 133 9.03 12.28 1.24
C GLY A 133 9.66 13.68 1.04
N PHE A 134 10.94 13.75 0.66
CA PHE A 134 11.66 15.00 0.39
C PHE A 134 12.15 15.06 -1.07
N GLY A 135 11.32 14.60 -1.99
CA GLY A 135 11.59 14.56 -3.42
C GLY A 135 11.68 13.14 -3.99
N VAL A 136 11.75 12.11 -3.17
CA VAL A 136 11.61 10.69 -3.57
C VAL A 136 10.22 10.20 -3.20
N SER A 137 9.53 9.57 -4.16
CA SER A 137 8.19 9.00 -3.99
C SER A 137 8.04 7.68 -4.75
N ALA A 138 7.13 6.83 -4.30
CA ALA A 138 6.70 5.61 -5.00
C ALA A 138 5.25 5.71 -5.53
N CYS A 139 4.67 6.92 -5.57
CA CYS A 139 3.30 7.15 -6.02
C CYS A 139 3.19 8.47 -6.79
N ALA A 140 3.20 8.42 -8.12
CA ALA A 140 3.06 9.61 -8.95
C ALA A 140 1.69 10.30 -8.80
N VAL A 141 0.63 9.54 -8.57
CA VAL A 141 -0.73 10.08 -8.38
C VAL A 141 -0.84 10.82 -7.04
N CYS A 142 -0.08 10.39 -6.02
CA CYS A 142 -0.06 11.04 -4.71
C CYS A 142 0.72 12.37 -4.76
N ASP A 143 1.95 12.31 -5.26
CA ASP A 143 2.94 13.38 -5.05
C ASP A 143 3.27 14.16 -6.32
N GLY A 144 2.83 13.71 -7.50
CA GLY A 144 3.18 14.35 -8.77
C GLY A 144 2.75 15.81 -8.88
N PHE A 145 1.70 16.21 -8.17
CA PHE A 145 1.22 17.60 -8.18
C PHE A 145 2.24 18.58 -7.59
N PHE A 146 3.01 18.17 -6.57
CA PHE A 146 4.05 19.02 -5.96
C PHE A 146 5.20 19.39 -6.93
N PHE A 147 5.33 18.63 -8.02
CA PHE A 147 6.38 18.82 -9.05
C PHE A 147 5.85 19.52 -10.31
N LYS A 148 4.69 20.18 -10.22
CA LYS A 148 4.10 20.88 -11.36
C LYS A 148 5.05 21.92 -11.96
N GLY A 149 5.31 21.81 -13.28
CA GLY A 149 6.21 22.69 -14.02
C GLY A 149 7.70 22.42 -13.79
N GLN A 150 8.07 21.39 -13.03
CA GLN A 150 9.44 21.00 -12.71
C GLN A 150 9.86 19.79 -13.55
N ASP A 151 11.17 19.47 -13.53
CA ASP A 151 11.70 18.28 -14.17
C ASP A 151 11.81 17.15 -13.13
N VAL A 152 11.40 15.96 -13.53
CA VAL A 152 11.41 14.78 -12.66
C VAL A 152 12.01 13.57 -13.36
N ALA A 153 12.48 12.60 -12.59
CA ALA A 153 12.86 11.29 -13.10
C ALA A 153 11.93 10.22 -12.51
N ILE A 154 11.67 9.19 -13.32
CA ILE A 154 10.92 8.00 -12.89
C ILE A 154 11.69 6.75 -13.31
N VAL A 155 11.88 5.80 -12.39
CA VAL A 155 12.53 4.53 -12.68
C VAL A 155 11.50 3.41 -12.75
N GLY A 156 11.53 2.67 -13.86
CA GLY A 156 10.66 1.52 -14.09
C GLY A 156 10.51 1.20 -15.57
N ALA A 157 9.98 0.02 -15.90
CA ALA A 157 9.86 -0.46 -17.26
C ALA A 157 8.55 -1.23 -17.55
N GLY A 158 7.67 -1.38 -16.58
CA GLY A 158 6.36 -2.04 -16.72
C GLY A 158 5.23 -1.05 -17.04
N ASP A 159 4.00 -1.57 -17.16
CA ASP A 159 2.81 -0.75 -17.43
C ASP A 159 2.61 0.33 -16.40
N THR A 160 2.73 0.01 -15.09
CA THR A 160 2.63 1.00 -14.02
C THR A 160 3.61 2.16 -14.20
N ALA A 161 4.87 1.88 -14.53
CA ALA A 161 5.86 2.93 -14.76
C ALA A 161 5.50 3.82 -15.97
N ALA A 162 4.97 3.23 -17.03
CA ALA A 162 4.53 3.97 -18.21
C ALA A 162 3.25 4.80 -17.92
N GLU A 163 2.33 4.29 -17.12
CA GLU A 163 1.14 5.03 -16.65
C GLU A 163 1.54 6.22 -15.79
N GLU A 164 2.39 5.99 -14.79
CA GLU A 164 2.88 7.04 -13.89
C GLU A 164 3.71 8.10 -14.63
N ALA A 165 4.60 7.69 -15.56
CA ALA A 165 5.32 8.63 -16.43
C ALA A 165 4.36 9.49 -17.26
N SER A 166 3.30 8.85 -17.82
CA SER A 166 2.27 9.56 -18.58
C SER A 166 1.42 10.51 -17.71
N TYR A 167 1.23 10.16 -16.43
CA TYR A 167 0.56 11.03 -15.47
C TYR A 167 1.44 12.24 -15.12
N LEU A 168 2.69 12.01 -14.76
CA LEU A 168 3.67 13.06 -14.47
C LEU A 168 3.86 14.02 -15.64
N ALA A 169 3.87 13.51 -16.87
CA ALA A 169 4.01 14.34 -18.07
C ALA A 169 2.91 15.39 -18.25
N LYS A 170 1.73 15.19 -17.65
CA LYS A 170 0.64 16.19 -17.66
C LYS A 170 0.90 17.36 -16.69
N LEU A 171 1.73 17.14 -15.68
CA LEU A 171 2.00 18.08 -14.60
C LEU A 171 3.38 18.72 -14.73
N CYS A 172 4.39 17.91 -15.04
CA CYS A 172 5.79 18.29 -15.02
C CYS A 172 6.23 18.89 -16.37
N ARG A 173 7.27 19.71 -16.33
CA ARG A 173 7.90 20.29 -17.52
C ARG A 173 8.55 19.19 -18.37
N LYS A 174 9.26 18.28 -17.71
CA LYS A 174 9.95 17.13 -18.34
C LYS A 174 9.97 15.92 -17.43
N VAL A 175 9.85 14.74 -18.01
CA VAL A 175 9.94 13.45 -17.32
C VAL A 175 11.06 12.62 -17.96
N TYR A 176 12.08 12.28 -17.16
CA TYR A 176 13.11 11.32 -17.57
C TYR A 176 12.67 9.92 -17.11
N MET A 177 12.35 9.03 -18.04
CA MET A 177 11.98 7.65 -17.74
C MET A 177 13.21 6.75 -17.83
N LEU A 178 13.69 6.24 -16.68
CA LEU A 178 14.88 5.40 -16.57
C LEU A 178 14.51 3.93 -16.74
N VAL A 179 14.98 3.32 -17.81
CA VAL A 179 14.76 1.91 -18.14
C VAL A 179 16.10 1.18 -18.10
N ARG A 180 16.25 0.26 -17.13
CA ARG A 180 17.54 -0.45 -16.89
C ARG A 180 18.00 -1.30 -18.06
N LYS A 181 17.07 -1.79 -18.88
CA LYS A 181 17.36 -2.63 -20.07
C LYS A 181 17.16 -1.84 -21.36
N GLY A 182 17.55 -2.42 -22.48
CA GLY A 182 17.33 -1.84 -23.81
C GLY A 182 15.87 -1.85 -24.29
N GLU A 183 14.95 -2.41 -23.49
CA GLU A 183 13.54 -2.50 -23.81
C GLU A 183 12.66 -2.40 -22.56
N MET A 184 11.43 -1.93 -22.74
CA MET A 184 10.40 -1.93 -21.71
C MET A 184 9.66 -3.27 -21.67
N ARG A 185 9.17 -3.64 -20.48
CA ARG A 185 8.25 -4.78 -20.28
C ARG A 185 6.78 -4.37 -20.39
N ALA A 186 6.50 -3.09 -20.46
CA ALA A 186 5.16 -2.55 -20.62
C ALA A 186 4.48 -3.09 -21.90
N SER A 187 3.17 -3.12 -21.93
CA SER A 187 2.38 -3.47 -23.11
C SER A 187 2.73 -2.54 -24.29
N LYS A 188 2.59 -3.03 -25.51
CA LYS A 188 2.90 -2.22 -26.72
C LYS A 188 2.08 -0.93 -26.78
N ALA A 189 0.86 -0.94 -26.25
CA ALA A 189 0.02 0.25 -26.15
C ALA A 189 0.65 1.30 -25.21
N MET A 190 1.13 0.87 -24.05
CA MET A 190 1.76 1.76 -23.08
C MET A 190 3.14 2.25 -23.56
N GLN A 191 3.94 1.39 -24.21
CA GLN A 191 5.19 1.80 -24.84
C GLN A 191 4.96 2.96 -25.83
N LYS A 192 4.03 2.77 -26.79
CA LYS A 192 3.66 3.82 -27.76
C LYS A 192 3.17 5.10 -27.10
N ARG A 193 2.44 4.99 -25.99
CA ARG A 193 1.94 6.15 -25.27
C ARG A 193 3.07 7.01 -24.72
N VAL A 194 4.05 6.43 -24.03
CA VAL A 194 5.18 7.18 -23.49
C VAL A 194 6.13 7.68 -24.58
N GLU A 195 6.36 6.89 -25.63
CA GLU A 195 7.19 7.26 -26.80
C GLU A 195 6.61 8.46 -27.58
N ASN A 196 5.28 8.58 -27.65
CA ASN A 196 4.59 9.67 -28.34
C ASN A 196 4.31 10.89 -27.44
N THR A 197 4.72 10.87 -26.18
CA THR A 197 4.52 11.99 -25.24
C THR A 197 5.74 12.90 -25.28
N ALA A 198 5.57 14.12 -25.83
CA ALA A 198 6.67 15.02 -26.23
C ALA A 198 7.64 15.41 -25.10
N ASN A 199 7.17 15.45 -23.84
CA ASN A 199 7.98 15.82 -22.68
C ASN A 199 8.43 14.60 -21.83
N ILE A 200 8.30 13.37 -22.35
CA ILE A 200 8.93 12.18 -21.79
C ILE A 200 10.20 11.87 -22.60
N GLU A 201 11.34 11.82 -21.91
CA GLU A 201 12.60 11.31 -22.47
C GLU A 201 12.89 9.93 -21.88
N ILE A 202 12.87 8.89 -22.71
CA ILE A 202 13.14 7.53 -22.26
C ILE A 202 14.64 7.25 -22.37
N LEU A 203 15.26 6.95 -21.26
CA LEU A 203 16.67 6.61 -21.14
C LEU A 203 16.81 5.09 -20.96
N TYR A 204 16.97 4.38 -22.07
CA TYR A 204 17.23 2.94 -22.07
C TYR A 204 18.65 2.64 -21.60
N ASN A 205 18.84 1.45 -21.00
CA ASN A 205 20.13 0.99 -20.46
C ASN A 205 20.69 1.88 -19.36
N HIS A 206 19.83 2.65 -18.67
CA HIS A 206 20.25 3.54 -17.59
C HIS A 206 19.84 2.98 -16.23
N SER A 207 20.82 2.92 -15.33
CA SER A 207 20.64 2.56 -13.91
C SER A 207 20.83 3.77 -13.03
N THR A 208 20.00 3.91 -11.99
CA THR A 208 20.19 4.92 -10.94
C THR A 208 21.36 4.51 -10.05
N LEU A 209 22.34 5.40 -9.86
CA LEU A 209 23.45 5.20 -8.95
C LEU A 209 23.23 5.89 -7.61
N GLU A 210 22.73 7.13 -7.66
CA GLU A 210 22.58 7.97 -6.47
C GLU A 210 21.55 9.06 -6.74
N ILE A 211 20.77 9.41 -5.71
CA ILE A 211 19.89 10.57 -5.69
C ILE A 211 20.63 11.68 -4.94
N LEU A 212 20.70 12.85 -5.55
CA LEU A 212 21.50 13.97 -5.09
C LEU A 212 20.62 15.04 -4.45
N GLY A 213 21.17 15.74 -3.47
CA GLY A 213 20.50 16.84 -2.79
C GLY A 213 21.06 17.11 -1.40
N GLU A 214 20.63 18.20 -0.79
CA GLU A 214 20.93 18.54 0.61
C GLU A 214 19.74 18.21 1.52
N GLN A 215 18.67 18.98 1.44
CA GLN A 215 17.40 18.78 2.18
C GLN A 215 16.35 18.09 1.30
N THR A 216 16.32 18.40 0.02
CA THR A 216 15.45 17.85 -0.98
C THR A 216 16.24 17.39 -2.19
N VAL A 217 15.62 16.61 -3.07
CA VAL A 217 16.22 16.17 -4.33
C VAL A 217 16.53 17.38 -5.22
N ASN A 218 17.76 17.42 -5.76
CA ASN A 218 18.17 18.39 -6.77
C ASN A 218 18.86 17.76 -7.99
N GLY A 219 18.96 16.44 -8.04
CA GLY A 219 19.51 15.70 -9.16
C GLY A 219 19.51 14.20 -8.94
N VAL A 220 19.73 13.47 -10.03
CA VAL A 220 19.88 12.01 -10.01
C VAL A 220 21.09 11.62 -10.85
N LYS A 221 22.03 10.89 -10.27
CA LYS A 221 23.17 10.33 -10.93
C LYS A 221 22.79 8.99 -11.56
N VAL A 222 23.00 8.85 -12.86
CA VAL A 222 22.67 7.65 -13.62
C VAL A 222 23.88 7.12 -14.39
N LEU A 223 23.91 5.82 -14.62
CA LEU A 223 24.93 5.12 -15.41
C LEU A 223 24.29 4.58 -16.69
N ASP A 224 24.82 4.95 -17.85
CA ASP A 224 24.54 4.26 -19.09
C ASP A 224 25.40 2.97 -19.15
N SER A 225 24.76 1.82 -19.09
CA SER A 225 25.44 0.51 -19.09
C SER A 225 26.03 0.12 -20.46
N THR A 226 25.69 0.82 -21.55
CA THR A 226 26.24 0.57 -22.89
C THR A 226 27.57 1.28 -23.10
N THR A 227 27.72 2.49 -22.57
CA THR A 227 28.91 3.33 -22.72
C THR A 227 29.77 3.36 -21.45
N ASN A 228 29.22 2.85 -20.34
CA ASN A 228 29.82 2.96 -18.99
C ASN A 228 30.05 4.42 -18.56
N GLN A 229 29.24 5.34 -19.05
CA GLN A 229 29.33 6.76 -18.73
C GLN A 229 28.30 7.14 -17.66
N GLU A 230 28.74 7.89 -16.69
CA GLU A 230 27.88 8.51 -15.68
C GLU A 230 27.42 9.88 -16.14
N LYS A 231 26.18 10.24 -15.87
CA LYS A 231 25.66 11.60 -16.01
C LYS A 231 24.75 11.98 -14.85
N VAL A 232 24.61 13.27 -14.60
CA VAL A 232 23.65 13.81 -13.65
C VAL A 232 22.47 14.38 -14.45
N LEU A 233 21.27 14.04 -14.01
CA LEU A 233 20.03 14.65 -14.47
C LEU A 233 19.61 15.68 -13.43
N ASP A 234 19.41 16.93 -13.87
CA ASP A 234 18.92 18.02 -13.01
C ASP A 234 17.40 17.86 -12.86
N VAL A 235 17.00 17.25 -11.74
CA VAL A 235 15.59 16.97 -11.42
C VAL A 235 15.32 17.27 -9.95
N THR A 236 14.10 17.68 -9.64
CA THR A 236 13.67 17.98 -8.27
C THR A 236 12.84 16.87 -7.64
N GLY A 237 12.42 15.89 -8.45
CA GLY A 237 11.66 14.73 -8.01
C GLY A 237 12.15 13.43 -8.64
N PHE A 238 12.12 12.35 -7.85
CA PHE A 238 12.48 11.00 -8.28
C PHE A 238 11.41 10.01 -7.88
N PHE A 239 10.78 9.38 -8.88
CA PHE A 239 9.69 8.43 -8.67
C PHE A 239 10.15 7.00 -8.89
N VAL A 240 9.82 6.12 -7.93
CA VAL A 240 10.21 4.70 -7.98
C VAL A 240 9.00 3.86 -8.37
N ALA A 241 8.91 3.49 -9.65
CA ALA A 241 7.81 2.73 -10.24
C ALA A 241 8.22 1.31 -10.64
N ILE A 242 8.88 0.58 -9.72
CA ILE A 242 9.37 -0.80 -9.94
C ILE A 242 8.44 -1.87 -9.37
N GLY A 243 7.26 -1.46 -8.89
CA GLY A 243 6.18 -2.31 -8.39
C GLY A 243 6.02 -2.26 -6.88
N HIS A 244 5.03 -3.01 -6.41
CA HIS A 244 4.69 -3.18 -5.00
C HIS A 244 4.71 -4.67 -4.66
N GLU A 245 4.73 -4.97 -3.38
CA GLU A 245 4.62 -6.32 -2.84
C GLU A 245 3.52 -6.32 -1.77
N PRO A 246 2.44 -7.10 -1.95
CA PRO A 246 1.39 -7.19 -0.96
C PRO A 246 1.90 -7.89 0.30
N ASN A 247 1.47 -7.41 1.47
CA ASN A 247 1.82 -7.99 2.76
C ASN A 247 0.91 -9.19 3.07
N SER A 248 0.98 -10.21 2.22
CA SER A 248 0.06 -11.36 2.18
C SER A 248 0.72 -12.72 2.49
N GLN A 249 2.04 -12.77 2.67
CA GLN A 249 2.81 -14.02 2.78
C GLN A 249 2.30 -14.97 3.86
N VAL A 250 1.83 -14.43 5.00
CA VAL A 250 1.29 -15.20 6.12
C VAL A 250 0.03 -16.00 5.74
N PHE A 251 -0.73 -15.51 4.77
CA PHE A 251 -2.01 -16.08 4.35
C PHE A 251 -1.88 -17.05 3.16
N LYS A 252 -0.72 -17.10 2.52
CA LYS A 252 -0.47 -17.89 1.31
C LYS A 252 -0.84 -19.38 1.42
N PRO A 253 -0.71 -20.07 2.57
CA PRO A 253 -1.11 -21.46 2.67
C PRO A 253 -2.61 -21.72 2.55
N PHE A 254 -3.44 -20.68 2.72
CA PHE A 254 -4.90 -20.82 2.83
C PHE A 254 -5.68 -20.03 1.80
N LEU A 255 -5.14 -18.88 1.35
CA LEU A 255 -5.85 -17.96 0.47
C LEU A 255 -5.35 -18.03 -0.97
N GLU A 256 -6.30 -17.98 -1.89
CA GLU A 256 -6.01 -17.82 -3.32
C GLU A 256 -5.44 -16.43 -3.59
N MET A 257 -4.37 -16.37 -4.37
CA MET A 257 -3.66 -15.15 -4.73
C MET A 257 -3.38 -15.11 -6.22
N ASP A 258 -3.19 -13.91 -6.75
CA ASP A 258 -2.70 -13.73 -8.10
C ASP A 258 -1.19 -14.07 -8.20
N GLU A 259 -0.63 -13.97 -9.40
CA GLU A 259 0.79 -14.22 -9.68
C GLU A 259 1.75 -13.29 -8.93
N ASN A 260 1.28 -12.12 -8.49
CA ASN A 260 2.04 -11.12 -7.76
C ASN A 260 1.84 -11.22 -6.23
N GLY A 261 0.99 -12.14 -5.77
CA GLY A 261 0.71 -12.39 -4.35
C GLY A 261 -0.43 -11.55 -3.77
N TYR A 262 -1.19 -10.81 -4.57
CA TYR A 262 -2.39 -10.11 -4.11
C TYR A 262 -3.51 -11.12 -3.83
N ILE A 263 -4.22 -10.92 -2.70
CA ILE A 263 -5.31 -11.81 -2.31
C ILE A 263 -6.49 -11.65 -3.28
N ASN A 264 -6.95 -12.76 -3.87
CA ASN A 264 -8.12 -12.78 -4.73
C ASN A 264 -9.39 -12.62 -3.91
N THR A 265 -10.26 -11.71 -4.34
CA THR A 265 -11.59 -11.52 -3.76
C THR A 265 -12.66 -11.76 -4.80
N VAL A 266 -13.86 -12.11 -4.34
CA VAL A 266 -15.04 -12.22 -5.22
C VAL A 266 -15.32 -10.83 -5.83
N PRO A 267 -15.49 -10.70 -7.16
CA PRO A 267 -15.73 -9.40 -7.78
C PRO A 267 -16.91 -8.65 -7.14
N GLY A 268 -16.68 -7.39 -6.77
CA GLY A 268 -17.66 -6.54 -6.09
C GLY A 268 -17.86 -6.81 -4.60
N SER A 269 -17.02 -7.64 -3.99
CA SER A 269 -17.04 -8.00 -2.57
C SER A 269 -15.61 -8.05 -2.02
N THR A 270 -15.49 -8.22 -0.70
CA THR A 270 -14.22 -8.42 0.00
C THR A 270 -14.00 -9.89 0.41
N ARG A 271 -14.93 -10.76 0.03
CA ARG A 271 -14.90 -12.20 0.37
C ARG A 271 -13.75 -12.89 -0.36
N THR A 272 -12.99 -13.69 0.39
CA THR A 272 -11.95 -14.57 -0.15
C THR A 272 -12.51 -15.96 -0.47
N ASN A 273 -11.65 -16.89 -0.87
CA ASN A 273 -11.99 -18.31 -1.03
C ASN A 273 -12.29 -19.02 0.31
N VAL A 274 -11.98 -18.39 1.46
CA VAL A 274 -12.28 -18.93 2.81
C VAL A 274 -13.44 -18.16 3.40
N GLU A 275 -14.53 -18.86 3.76
CA GLU A 275 -15.74 -18.26 4.33
C GLU A 275 -15.42 -17.57 5.66
N GLY A 276 -15.86 -16.33 5.87
CA GLY A 276 -15.58 -15.56 7.10
C GLY A 276 -14.20 -14.88 7.12
N VAL A 277 -13.43 -15.00 6.03
CA VAL A 277 -12.17 -14.28 5.83
C VAL A 277 -12.33 -13.29 4.68
N PHE A 278 -12.06 -12.02 4.96
CA PHE A 278 -12.24 -10.89 4.05
C PHE A 278 -10.91 -10.17 3.83
N ALA A 279 -10.69 -9.62 2.64
CA ALA A 279 -9.50 -8.84 2.32
C ALA A 279 -9.88 -7.47 1.75
N CYS A 280 -9.20 -6.40 2.22
CA CYS A 280 -9.46 -5.04 1.82
C CYS A 280 -8.19 -4.17 1.79
N GLY A 281 -8.25 -3.06 1.07
CA GLY A 281 -7.09 -2.20 0.83
C GLY A 281 -6.09 -2.83 -0.14
N ASP A 282 -4.88 -2.33 -0.10
CA ASP A 282 -3.85 -2.63 -1.09
C ASP A 282 -3.35 -4.09 -1.04
N VAL A 283 -3.71 -4.89 -0.06
CA VAL A 283 -3.39 -6.33 -0.03
C VAL A 283 -4.16 -7.12 -1.09
N GLN A 284 -5.28 -6.57 -1.59
CA GLN A 284 -6.10 -7.13 -2.67
C GLN A 284 -6.22 -6.17 -3.88
N ASP A 285 -6.10 -4.85 -3.66
CA ASP A 285 -6.20 -3.85 -4.73
C ASP A 285 -4.82 -3.53 -5.30
N HIS A 286 -4.46 -4.19 -6.40
CA HIS A 286 -3.23 -3.92 -7.13
C HIS A 286 -3.38 -2.78 -8.17
N ILE A 287 -4.59 -2.25 -8.36
CA ILE A 287 -4.92 -1.27 -9.40
C ILE A 287 -4.82 0.16 -8.89
N TYR A 288 -5.59 0.51 -7.87
CA TYR A 288 -5.74 1.90 -7.44
C TYR A 288 -4.74 2.31 -6.37
N ARG A 289 -4.58 1.53 -5.32
CA ARG A 289 -3.67 1.78 -4.19
C ARG A 289 -3.76 3.23 -3.67
N GLN A 290 -4.99 3.66 -3.37
CA GLN A 290 -5.27 4.98 -2.81
C GLN A 290 -5.89 4.86 -1.41
N ALA A 291 -5.62 5.83 -0.53
CA ALA A 291 -6.15 5.85 0.82
C ALA A 291 -7.68 5.80 0.84
N VAL A 292 -8.34 6.51 -0.08
CA VAL A 292 -9.80 6.56 -0.17
C VAL A 292 -10.41 5.25 -0.67
N THR A 293 -9.78 4.56 -1.64
CA THR A 293 -10.24 3.24 -2.11
C THR A 293 -10.00 2.16 -1.06
N ALA A 294 -8.87 2.25 -0.35
CA ALA A 294 -8.57 1.39 0.77
C ALA A 294 -9.62 1.56 1.89
N ALA A 295 -9.95 2.79 2.28
CA ALA A 295 -10.99 3.07 3.25
C ALA A 295 -12.36 2.56 2.79
N GLY A 296 -12.73 2.78 1.51
CA GLY A 296 -13.96 2.27 0.93
C GLY A 296 -14.07 0.75 0.99
N SER A 297 -13.01 0.03 0.62
CA SER A 297 -12.98 -1.43 0.74
C SER A 297 -12.96 -1.93 2.19
N GLY A 298 -12.38 -1.16 3.12
CA GLY A 298 -12.47 -1.44 4.56
C GLY A 298 -13.91 -1.39 5.09
N CYS A 299 -14.69 -0.39 4.64
CA CYS A 299 -16.13 -0.33 4.90
C CYS A 299 -16.85 -1.58 4.36
N MET A 300 -16.57 -1.97 3.11
CA MET A 300 -17.16 -3.17 2.49
C MET A 300 -16.84 -4.43 3.30
N ALA A 301 -15.58 -4.60 3.74
CA ALA A 301 -15.15 -5.75 4.50
C ALA A 301 -15.86 -5.88 5.85
N ALA A 302 -16.07 -4.76 6.55
CA ALA A 302 -16.82 -4.76 7.80
C ALA A 302 -18.30 -5.14 7.59
N LEU A 303 -18.93 -4.65 6.51
CA LEU A 303 -20.32 -5.02 6.18
C LEU A 303 -20.45 -6.48 5.74
N ASP A 304 -19.47 -7.01 4.99
CA ASP A 304 -19.45 -8.42 4.62
C ASP A 304 -19.24 -9.32 5.85
N ALA A 305 -18.36 -8.91 6.79
CA ALA A 305 -18.12 -9.62 8.05
C ALA A 305 -19.34 -9.60 8.97
N GLU A 306 -20.04 -8.47 9.08
CA GLU A 306 -21.28 -8.34 9.85
C GLU A 306 -22.36 -9.30 9.34
N ARG A 307 -22.62 -9.30 8.03
CA ARG A 307 -23.59 -10.21 7.41
C ARG A 307 -23.25 -11.67 7.64
N TYR A 308 -21.96 -12.01 7.57
CA TYR A 308 -21.46 -13.36 7.82
C TYR A 308 -21.69 -13.79 9.28
N LEU A 309 -21.31 -12.95 10.26
CA LEU A 309 -21.50 -13.24 11.68
C LEU A 309 -22.98 -13.37 12.03
N ALA A 310 -23.83 -12.47 11.52
CA ALA A 310 -25.27 -12.52 11.72
C ALA A 310 -25.89 -13.82 11.15
N ALA A 311 -25.46 -14.26 9.96
CA ALA A 311 -25.92 -15.52 9.37
C ALA A 311 -25.51 -16.76 10.20
N LYS A 312 -24.41 -16.67 10.98
CA LYS A 312 -23.94 -17.72 11.92
C LYS A 312 -24.56 -17.58 13.30
N GLY A 313 -25.40 -16.57 13.56
CA GLY A 313 -25.99 -16.30 14.88
C GLY A 313 -24.97 -15.82 15.94
N ILE A 314 -23.87 -15.20 15.49
CA ILE A 314 -22.82 -14.65 16.34
C ILE A 314 -23.06 -13.14 16.45
N HIS A 315 -23.27 -12.66 17.69
CA HIS A 315 -23.59 -11.26 18.00
C HIS A 315 -22.59 -10.66 18.99
#